data_879a86fe276bf6225544cb104d22afa7
#
_entry.id   879a86fe276bf6225544cb104d22afa7
#
_cell.length_a   1.000
_cell.length_b   1.000
_cell.length_c   1.000
_cell.angle_alpha   90.00
_cell.angle_beta   90.00
_cell.angle_gamma   90.00
#
_symmetry.space_group_name_H-M   'P 1'
#
loop_
_entity.id
_entity.type
_entity.pdbx_description
1 polymer ?
#
loop_
_entity_poly.entity_id
_entity_poly.type
_entity_poly.pdbx_seq_one_letter_code
_entity_poly.pdbx_strand_id
1 'polypeptide(L)'
;GCSLSLTKILVHYRNTIVGEITMAEKEHLEKLKQGVDSWNSWRLENSDIVPDLSDANLQGKDLREANLRRANLSGADLRETSLRWGYLSEANLSAANLRWADLRETLLDRANLRDAILHGAQLVGANLSEADLRGVFLREAILRDAILSMADLRWANLREVDVRWADFSGTDRRGGGANLRRANLRGSDMRGTNLRWANLSWALLDEAKLIGAELIGTNLSRAFLEGANLIGADLTGADLSGAFLDNASLMGSNLAEVNLQGAFLRWSNLRRVKNLSVKQLSKVTTLYGAELDEELRKKVEEVV
;
A
#
# COMPACT_ATOMS: atom_id res chain seq x y z
N GLY A 1 54.26 -18.61 -20.36
CA GLY A 1 53.89 -17.55 -21.29
C GLY A 1 52.44 -17.65 -21.75
N CYS A 2 51.45 -18.07 -20.90
CA CYS A 2 50.04 -18.15 -21.36
C CYS A 2 49.01 -17.59 -20.33
N SER A 3 49.47 -16.96 -19.25
CA SER A 3 48.54 -16.48 -18.21
C SER A 3 48.15 -14.99 -18.34
N LEU A 4 48.84 -14.24 -19.21
CA LEU A 4 48.56 -12.79 -19.43
C LEU A 4 47.51 -12.50 -20.47
N SER A 5 47.09 -13.49 -21.27
CA SER A 5 46.09 -13.32 -22.34
C SER A 5 44.63 -13.33 -21.84
N LEU A 6 44.34 -14.21 -20.88
CA LEU A 6 42.96 -14.37 -20.36
C LEU A 6 42.53 -13.18 -19.49
N THR A 7 43.45 -12.61 -18.70
CA THR A 7 43.14 -11.44 -17.85
C THR A 7 42.88 -10.18 -18.68
N LYS A 8 43.62 -9.99 -19.80
CA LYS A 8 43.39 -8.89 -20.72
C LYS A 8 42.09 -9.05 -21.49
N ILE A 9 41.70 -10.26 -21.86
CA ILE A 9 40.45 -10.55 -22.54
C ILE A 9 39.26 -10.31 -21.59
N LEU A 10 39.32 -10.77 -20.34
CA LEU A 10 38.29 -10.57 -19.32
C LEU A 10 38.15 -9.10 -18.93
N VAL A 11 39.23 -8.33 -18.86
CA VAL A 11 39.16 -6.87 -18.58
C VAL A 11 38.60 -6.13 -19.81
N HIS A 12 38.94 -6.55 -21.04
CA HIS A 12 38.37 -5.95 -22.23
C HIS A 12 36.89 -6.25 -22.37
N TYR A 13 36.44 -7.49 -22.11
CA TYR A 13 35.01 -7.85 -22.09
C TYR A 13 34.25 -7.11 -20.98
N ARG A 14 34.86 -6.99 -19.79
CA ARG A 14 34.22 -6.27 -18.69
C ARG A 14 34.09 -4.77 -18.97
N ASN A 15 35.11 -4.16 -19.60
CA ASN A 15 35.05 -2.73 -19.98
C ASN A 15 34.16 -2.47 -21.19
N THR A 16 33.99 -3.43 -22.11
CA THR A 16 33.07 -3.33 -23.23
C THR A 16 31.62 -3.45 -22.75
N ILE A 17 31.32 -4.43 -21.90
CA ILE A 17 29.97 -4.59 -21.32
C ILE A 17 29.60 -3.40 -20.41
N VAL A 18 30.51 -2.94 -19.56
CA VAL A 18 30.28 -1.76 -18.72
C VAL A 18 30.19 -0.49 -19.57
N GLY A 19 30.94 -0.40 -20.65
CA GLY A 19 30.88 0.73 -21.60
C GLY A 19 29.58 0.75 -22.42
N GLU A 20 29.07 -0.40 -22.82
CA GLU A 20 27.79 -0.52 -23.55
C GLU A 20 26.59 -0.23 -22.63
N ILE A 21 26.60 -0.70 -21.38
CA ILE A 21 25.55 -0.41 -20.39
C ILE A 21 25.49 1.10 -20.08
N THR A 22 26.64 1.74 -19.84
CA THR A 22 26.68 3.19 -19.58
C THR A 22 26.34 4.04 -20.80
N MET A 23 26.50 3.54 -22.02
CA MET A 23 26.09 4.25 -23.24
C MET A 23 24.60 4.12 -23.50
N ALA A 24 23.99 2.96 -23.31
CA ALA A 24 22.55 2.75 -23.42
C ALA A 24 21.75 3.59 -22.40
N GLU A 25 22.21 3.63 -21.13
CA GLU A 25 21.66 4.47 -20.08
C GLU A 25 21.64 5.97 -20.46
N LYS A 26 22.75 6.47 -21.02
CA LYS A 26 22.83 7.87 -21.49
C LYS A 26 21.89 8.13 -22.67
N GLU A 27 21.76 7.20 -23.59
CA GLU A 27 20.91 7.34 -24.78
C GLU A 27 19.43 7.44 -24.38
N HIS A 28 18.94 6.57 -23.50
CA HIS A 28 17.56 6.61 -23.03
C HIS A 28 17.24 7.91 -22.28
N LEU A 29 18.15 8.37 -21.41
CA LEU A 29 17.98 9.61 -20.69
C LEU A 29 17.99 10.83 -21.62
N GLU A 30 18.92 10.88 -22.59
CA GLU A 30 18.96 11.96 -23.57
C GLU A 30 17.70 11.95 -24.46
N LYS A 31 17.18 10.77 -24.78
CA LYS A 31 15.91 10.66 -25.51
C LYS A 31 14.73 11.22 -24.72
N LEU A 32 14.64 10.87 -23.43
CA LEU A 32 13.59 11.41 -22.54
C LEU A 32 13.72 12.93 -22.36
N LYS A 33 14.93 13.47 -22.32
CA LYS A 33 15.18 14.92 -22.23
C LYS A 33 14.70 15.72 -23.47
N GLN A 34 14.50 15.06 -24.61
CA GLN A 34 13.93 15.70 -25.81
C GLN A 34 12.43 16.01 -25.67
N GLY A 35 11.79 15.52 -24.60
CA GLY A 35 10.40 15.72 -24.28
C GLY A 35 9.55 14.45 -24.44
N VAL A 36 8.37 14.48 -23.83
CA VAL A 36 7.48 13.31 -23.72
C VAL A 36 6.98 12.85 -25.10
N ASP A 37 6.66 13.76 -26.01
CA ASP A 37 6.18 13.39 -27.36
C ASP A 37 7.25 12.62 -28.12
N SER A 38 8.51 13.12 -28.12
CA SER A 38 9.65 12.45 -28.74
C SER A 38 9.93 11.09 -28.09
N TRP A 39 9.83 11.02 -26.77
CA TRP A 39 9.98 9.79 -26.02
C TRP A 39 8.89 8.77 -26.38
N ASN A 40 7.64 9.19 -26.38
CA ASN A 40 6.50 8.29 -26.67
C ASN A 40 6.55 7.78 -28.12
N SER A 41 6.94 8.62 -29.08
CA SER A 41 7.16 8.17 -30.46
C SER A 41 8.26 7.13 -30.56
N TRP A 42 9.40 7.37 -29.90
CA TRP A 42 10.50 6.40 -29.83
C TRP A 42 10.06 5.09 -29.17
N ARG A 43 9.24 5.17 -28.10
CA ARG A 43 8.69 3.97 -27.42
C ARG A 43 7.79 3.13 -28.34
N LEU A 44 7.03 3.76 -29.24
CA LEU A 44 6.20 3.04 -30.21
C LEU A 44 7.06 2.25 -31.21
N GLU A 45 8.16 2.84 -31.66
CA GLU A 45 9.09 2.24 -32.64
C GLU A 45 9.98 1.16 -31.98
N ASN A 46 10.21 1.25 -30.67
CA ASN A 46 11.14 0.42 -29.90
C ASN A 46 10.43 -0.27 -28.71
N SER A 47 9.28 -0.89 -28.97
CA SER A 47 8.42 -1.49 -27.93
C SER A 47 9.10 -2.61 -27.14
N ASP A 48 10.04 -3.32 -27.75
CA ASP A 48 10.74 -4.45 -27.16
C ASP A 48 11.93 -4.02 -26.27
N ILE A 49 12.38 -2.77 -26.42
CA ILE A 49 13.47 -2.25 -25.61
C ILE A 49 12.93 -1.92 -24.21
N VAL A 50 13.61 -2.42 -23.19
CA VAL A 50 13.39 -2.01 -21.80
C VAL A 50 14.22 -0.78 -21.52
N PRO A 51 13.60 0.41 -21.35
CA PRO A 51 14.37 1.61 -21.09
C PRO A 51 15.10 1.52 -19.75
N ASP A 52 16.37 1.84 -19.73
CA ASP A 52 17.15 1.98 -18.52
C ASP A 52 17.32 3.47 -18.18
N LEU A 53 16.70 3.85 -17.08
CA LEU A 53 16.71 5.17 -16.44
C LEU A 53 17.09 5.05 -14.97
N SER A 54 17.79 3.95 -14.60
CA SER A 54 18.25 3.72 -13.24
C SER A 54 19.15 4.87 -12.78
N ASP A 55 19.00 5.25 -11.50
CA ASP A 55 19.73 6.35 -10.86
C ASP A 55 19.62 7.71 -11.61
N ALA A 56 18.74 7.83 -12.60
CA ALA A 56 18.58 9.06 -13.37
C ALA A 56 18.07 10.21 -12.50
N ASN A 57 18.64 11.40 -12.70
CA ASN A 57 18.11 12.63 -12.11
C ASN A 57 17.00 13.21 -13.00
N LEU A 58 15.75 12.99 -12.55
CA LEU A 58 14.54 13.47 -13.21
C LEU A 58 13.75 14.45 -12.34
N GLN A 59 14.38 14.98 -11.26
CA GLN A 59 13.73 15.89 -10.33
C GLN A 59 13.05 17.06 -11.05
N GLY A 60 11.78 17.33 -10.67
CA GLY A 60 10.98 18.44 -11.18
C GLY A 60 10.64 18.39 -12.66
N LYS A 61 10.90 17.27 -13.35
CA LYS A 61 10.57 17.12 -14.77
C LYS A 61 9.08 16.96 -15.00
N ASP A 62 8.62 17.48 -16.11
CA ASP A 62 7.28 17.21 -16.63
C ASP A 62 7.34 15.94 -17.49
N LEU A 63 6.83 14.85 -16.94
CA LEU A 63 6.74 13.53 -17.59
C LEU A 63 5.28 13.06 -17.64
N ARG A 64 4.33 14.01 -17.71
CA ARG A 64 2.91 13.69 -17.89
C ARG A 64 2.70 12.86 -19.14
N GLU A 65 1.88 11.81 -19.04
CA GLU A 65 1.56 10.90 -20.14
C GLU A 65 2.78 10.15 -20.74
N ALA A 66 3.94 10.19 -20.07
CA ALA A 66 5.12 9.48 -20.54
C ALA A 66 4.92 7.95 -20.52
N ASN A 67 5.28 7.28 -21.60
CA ASN A 67 5.28 5.82 -21.70
C ASN A 67 6.56 5.25 -21.08
N LEU A 68 6.53 5.05 -19.78
CA LEU A 68 7.61 4.45 -18.98
C LEU A 68 7.30 2.97 -18.63
N ARG A 69 6.40 2.34 -19.38
CA ARG A 69 6.04 0.95 -19.17
C ARG A 69 7.27 0.05 -19.21
N ARG A 70 7.42 -0.81 -18.18
CA ARG A 70 8.55 -1.72 -17.99
C ARG A 70 9.91 -1.04 -17.83
N ALA A 71 10.00 0.30 -17.82
CA ALA A 71 11.26 1.00 -17.65
C ALA A 71 11.93 0.65 -16.30
N ASN A 72 13.26 0.59 -16.30
CA ASN A 72 14.06 0.53 -15.10
C ASN A 72 14.31 1.96 -14.61
N LEU A 73 13.66 2.33 -13.50
CA LEU A 73 13.78 3.61 -12.78
C LEU A 73 14.30 3.37 -11.35
N SER A 74 14.96 2.23 -11.11
CA SER A 74 15.49 1.90 -9.79
C SER A 74 16.48 2.97 -9.32
N GLY A 75 16.35 3.42 -8.08
CA GLY A 75 17.19 4.46 -7.51
C GLY A 75 17.02 5.86 -8.10
N ALA A 76 16.17 6.04 -9.12
CA ALA A 76 16.01 7.33 -9.80
C ALA A 76 15.52 8.43 -8.83
N ASP A 77 15.99 9.65 -9.05
CA ASP A 77 15.51 10.85 -8.37
C ASP A 77 14.34 11.46 -9.16
N LEU A 78 13.13 11.18 -8.69
CA LEU A 78 11.85 11.63 -9.25
C LEU A 78 11.15 12.64 -8.33
N ARG A 79 11.87 13.31 -7.45
CA ARG A 79 11.28 14.30 -6.55
C ARG A 79 10.59 15.42 -7.32
N GLU A 80 9.38 15.77 -6.88
CA GLU A 80 8.60 16.88 -7.49
C GLU A 80 8.31 16.69 -8.99
N THR A 81 8.53 15.50 -9.54
CA THR A 81 8.26 15.17 -10.95
C THR A 81 6.76 15.07 -11.17
N SER A 82 6.26 15.60 -12.28
CA SER A 82 4.89 15.36 -12.74
C SER A 82 4.85 14.09 -13.60
N LEU A 83 4.22 13.04 -13.11
CA LEU A 83 3.99 11.76 -13.79
C LEU A 83 2.50 11.51 -14.05
N ARG A 84 1.68 12.55 -13.93
CA ARG A 84 0.23 12.45 -14.05
C ARG A 84 -0.16 11.82 -15.40
N TRP A 85 -1.12 10.87 -15.36
CA TRP A 85 -1.54 10.06 -16.51
C TRP A 85 -0.42 9.24 -17.16
N GLY A 86 0.72 9.12 -16.52
CA GLY A 86 1.85 8.34 -17.01
C GLY A 86 1.57 6.84 -17.08
N TYR A 87 2.26 6.14 -17.95
CA TYR A 87 2.17 4.70 -18.13
C TYR A 87 3.41 4.05 -17.53
N LEU A 88 3.33 3.58 -16.27
CA LEU A 88 4.41 2.95 -15.52
C LEU A 88 4.09 1.49 -15.15
N SER A 89 3.13 0.87 -15.85
CA SER A 89 2.81 -0.55 -15.63
C SER A 89 4.07 -1.42 -15.77
N GLU A 90 4.29 -2.32 -14.81
CA GLU A 90 5.45 -3.22 -14.76
C GLU A 90 6.82 -2.50 -14.63
N ALA A 91 6.87 -1.17 -14.40
CA ALA A 91 8.13 -0.46 -14.21
C ALA A 91 8.84 -0.84 -12.92
N ASN A 92 10.16 -0.79 -12.92
CA ASN A 92 10.97 -0.96 -11.72
C ASN A 92 11.33 0.41 -11.12
N LEU A 93 10.68 0.77 -10.04
CA LEU A 93 10.87 2.00 -9.25
C LEU A 93 11.49 1.67 -7.87
N SER A 94 12.13 0.50 -7.72
CA SER A 94 12.68 0.10 -6.44
C SER A 94 13.70 1.12 -5.94
N ALA A 95 13.62 1.49 -4.66
CA ALA A 95 14.45 2.50 -4.01
C ALA A 95 14.41 3.90 -4.68
N ALA A 96 13.53 4.16 -5.63
CA ALA A 96 13.39 5.48 -6.26
C ALA A 96 12.90 6.52 -5.25
N ASN A 97 13.31 7.78 -5.45
CA ASN A 97 12.89 8.90 -4.63
C ASN A 97 11.79 9.72 -5.34
N LEU A 98 10.55 9.48 -4.94
CA LEU A 98 9.33 10.11 -5.49
C LEU A 98 8.71 11.12 -4.51
N ARG A 99 9.49 11.71 -3.61
CA ARG A 99 8.95 12.73 -2.67
C ARG A 99 8.27 13.87 -3.42
N TRP A 100 7.03 14.16 -3.01
CA TRP A 100 6.22 15.25 -3.58
C TRP A 100 5.93 15.09 -5.08
N ALA A 101 6.15 13.91 -5.67
CA ALA A 101 5.81 13.64 -7.06
C ALA A 101 4.28 13.65 -7.28
N ASP A 102 3.86 14.09 -8.45
CA ASP A 102 2.48 14.04 -8.91
C ASP A 102 2.26 12.78 -9.75
N LEU A 103 1.66 11.77 -9.13
CA LEU A 103 1.34 10.45 -9.69
C LEU A 103 -0.18 10.28 -9.89
N ARG A 104 -0.94 11.37 -9.96
CA ARG A 104 -2.40 11.28 -10.09
C ARG A 104 -2.78 10.57 -11.38
N GLU A 105 -3.72 9.62 -11.25
CA GLU A 105 -4.27 8.85 -12.38
C GLU A 105 -3.18 8.11 -13.19
N THR A 106 -2.04 7.82 -12.58
CA THR A 106 -0.94 7.07 -13.18
C THR A 106 -1.22 5.57 -13.17
N LEU A 107 -0.84 4.86 -14.24
CA LEU A 107 -0.88 3.40 -14.28
C LEU A 107 0.42 2.82 -13.74
N LEU A 108 0.36 2.20 -12.57
CA LEU A 108 1.46 1.58 -11.82
C LEU A 108 1.18 0.09 -11.53
N ASP A 109 0.21 -0.50 -12.26
CA ASP A 109 -0.13 -1.90 -12.07
C ASP A 109 1.10 -2.79 -12.27
N ARG A 110 1.30 -3.74 -11.34
CA ARG A 110 2.47 -4.65 -11.28
C ARG A 110 3.82 -3.96 -11.20
N ALA A 111 3.88 -2.64 -10.93
CA ALA A 111 5.15 -1.95 -10.75
C ALA A 111 5.88 -2.44 -9.48
N ASN A 112 7.20 -2.44 -9.53
CA ASN A 112 8.04 -2.66 -8.36
C ASN A 112 8.41 -1.32 -7.72
N LEU A 113 7.79 -1.01 -6.58
CA LEU A 113 8.06 0.20 -5.76
C LEU A 113 8.73 -0.16 -4.43
N ARG A 114 9.35 -1.34 -4.35
CA ARG A 114 9.97 -1.80 -3.12
C ARG A 114 10.97 -0.78 -2.59
N ASP A 115 10.85 -0.45 -1.28
CA ASP A 115 11.70 0.51 -0.57
C ASP A 115 11.73 1.92 -1.19
N ALA A 116 10.83 2.23 -2.11
CA ALA A 116 10.71 3.56 -2.71
C ALA A 116 10.21 4.60 -1.68
N ILE A 117 10.54 5.88 -1.92
CA ILE A 117 10.21 6.98 -1.02
C ILE A 117 9.18 7.89 -1.70
N LEU A 118 7.92 7.81 -1.24
CA LEU A 118 6.77 8.56 -1.76
C LEU A 118 6.19 9.54 -0.73
N HIS A 119 7.01 10.01 0.23
CA HIS A 119 6.52 10.98 1.22
C HIS A 119 5.90 12.21 0.54
N GLY A 120 4.65 12.53 0.91
CA GLY A 120 3.90 13.66 0.37
C GLY A 120 3.48 13.53 -1.10
N ALA A 121 3.68 12.37 -1.75
CA ALA A 121 3.30 12.17 -3.14
C ALA A 121 1.78 12.18 -3.33
N GLN A 122 1.33 12.61 -4.51
CA GLN A 122 -0.06 12.65 -4.92
C GLN A 122 -0.37 11.44 -5.82
N LEU A 123 -1.18 10.50 -5.31
CA LEU A 123 -1.55 9.27 -6.04
C LEU A 123 -3.08 9.13 -6.20
N VAL A 124 -3.80 10.25 -6.19
CA VAL A 124 -5.26 10.22 -6.35
C VAL A 124 -5.64 9.52 -7.66
N GLY A 125 -6.49 8.49 -7.59
CA GLY A 125 -6.93 7.70 -8.74
C GLY A 125 -5.84 6.84 -9.40
N ALA A 126 -4.64 6.73 -8.82
CA ALA A 126 -3.57 5.89 -9.38
C ALA A 126 -3.94 4.40 -9.32
N ASN A 127 -3.57 3.65 -10.35
CA ASN A 127 -3.72 2.20 -10.38
C ASN A 127 -2.42 1.51 -9.94
N LEU A 128 -2.40 0.96 -8.74
CA LEU A 128 -1.30 0.22 -8.11
C LEU A 128 -1.65 -1.27 -7.94
N SER A 129 -2.62 -1.77 -8.69
CA SER A 129 -3.03 -3.18 -8.57
C SER A 129 -1.87 -4.13 -8.80
N GLU A 130 -1.77 -5.17 -7.98
CA GLU A 130 -0.68 -6.17 -8.00
C GLU A 130 0.74 -5.58 -7.82
N ALA A 131 0.91 -4.30 -7.45
CA ALA A 131 2.22 -3.69 -7.29
C ALA A 131 2.97 -4.24 -6.06
N ASP A 132 4.30 -4.30 -6.14
CA ASP A 132 5.19 -4.58 -5.01
C ASP A 132 5.55 -3.28 -4.29
N LEU A 133 4.88 -3.01 -3.17
CA LEU A 133 5.03 -1.82 -2.33
C LEU A 133 5.71 -2.17 -0.99
N ARG A 134 6.44 -3.30 -0.91
CA ARG A 134 7.08 -3.73 0.34
C ARG A 134 8.09 -2.69 0.82
N GLY A 135 8.01 -2.32 2.10
CA GLY A 135 8.91 -1.35 2.70
C GLY A 135 8.77 0.08 2.19
N VAL A 136 7.81 0.37 1.33
CA VAL A 136 7.58 1.72 0.78
C VAL A 136 7.33 2.76 1.87
N PHE A 137 7.81 3.98 1.68
CA PHE A 137 7.59 5.12 2.58
C PHE A 137 6.56 6.08 1.98
N LEU A 138 5.29 5.97 2.41
CA LEU A 138 4.13 6.73 1.92
C LEU A 138 3.62 7.79 2.93
N ARG A 139 4.43 8.13 3.95
CA ARG A 139 3.96 9.08 4.96
C ARG A 139 3.43 10.36 4.31
N GLU A 140 2.25 10.84 4.79
CA GLU A 140 1.59 12.05 4.29
C GLU A 140 1.21 12.02 2.79
N ALA A 141 1.32 10.87 2.12
CA ALA A 141 0.87 10.74 0.73
C ALA A 141 -0.66 10.75 0.63
N ILE A 142 -1.18 11.12 -0.54
CA ILE A 142 -2.61 11.14 -0.82
C ILE A 142 -2.94 10.10 -1.88
N LEU A 143 -3.62 9.02 -1.48
CA LEU A 143 -4.03 7.89 -2.31
C LEU A 143 -5.56 7.77 -2.42
N ARG A 144 -6.28 8.88 -2.34
CA ARG A 144 -7.74 8.83 -2.47
C ARG A 144 -8.14 8.20 -3.80
N ASP A 145 -9.16 7.34 -3.77
CA ASP A 145 -9.69 6.65 -4.94
C ASP A 145 -8.64 5.78 -5.68
N ALA A 146 -7.46 5.56 -5.10
CA ALA A 146 -6.43 4.71 -5.71
C ALA A 146 -6.82 3.23 -5.67
N ILE A 147 -6.39 2.47 -6.66
CA ILE A 147 -6.62 1.02 -6.77
C ILE A 147 -5.34 0.31 -6.31
N LEU A 148 -5.41 -0.39 -5.17
CA LEU A 148 -4.31 -1.17 -4.59
C LEU A 148 -4.71 -2.66 -4.44
N SER A 149 -5.69 -3.10 -5.21
CA SER A 149 -6.15 -4.48 -5.14
C SER A 149 -5.00 -5.46 -5.41
N MET A 150 -4.85 -6.46 -4.53
CA MET A 150 -3.78 -7.46 -4.57
C MET A 150 -2.35 -6.91 -4.42
N ALA A 151 -2.16 -5.64 -4.09
CA ALA A 151 -0.84 -5.07 -3.87
C ALA A 151 -0.17 -5.63 -2.60
N ASP A 152 1.16 -5.71 -2.60
CA ASP A 152 1.96 -6.14 -1.45
C ASP A 152 2.57 -4.93 -0.72
N LEU A 153 1.95 -4.52 0.40
CA LEU A 153 2.38 -3.41 1.24
C LEU A 153 3.01 -3.88 2.57
N ARG A 154 3.53 -5.10 2.62
CA ARG A 154 4.18 -5.58 3.85
C ARG A 154 5.31 -4.65 4.28
N TRP A 155 5.33 -4.29 5.58
CA TRP A 155 6.32 -3.39 6.16
C TRP A 155 6.26 -1.94 5.65
N ALA A 156 5.28 -1.60 4.83
CA ALA A 156 5.10 -0.24 4.32
C ALA A 156 4.83 0.75 5.46
N ASN A 157 5.31 1.98 5.30
CA ASN A 157 5.02 3.08 6.20
C ASN A 157 3.97 4.01 5.57
N LEU A 158 2.72 3.83 5.96
CA LEU A 158 1.55 4.62 5.55
C LEU A 158 1.06 5.55 6.69
N ARG A 159 1.96 5.97 7.56
CA ARG A 159 1.56 6.85 8.66
C ARG A 159 1.02 8.17 8.13
N GLU A 160 -0.14 8.61 8.69
CA GLU A 160 -0.79 9.88 8.34
C GLU A 160 -1.17 9.97 6.84
N VAL A 161 -1.33 8.83 6.16
CA VAL A 161 -1.74 8.76 4.75
C VAL A 161 -3.25 9.02 4.60
N ASP A 162 -3.63 9.66 3.50
CA ASP A 162 -5.04 9.78 3.09
C ASP A 162 -5.35 8.71 2.02
N VAL A 163 -6.01 7.63 2.42
CA VAL A 163 -6.44 6.53 1.54
C VAL A 163 -7.97 6.43 1.44
N ARG A 164 -8.68 7.54 1.66
CA ARG A 164 -10.14 7.54 1.58
C ARG A 164 -10.61 7.00 0.25
N TRP A 165 -11.61 6.10 0.30
CA TRP A 165 -12.22 5.46 -0.87
C TRP A 165 -11.26 4.61 -1.71
N ALA A 166 -10.02 4.41 -1.26
CA ALA A 166 -9.08 3.53 -1.95
C ALA A 166 -9.53 2.06 -1.90
N ASP A 167 -9.19 1.30 -2.91
CA ASP A 167 -9.53 -0.11 -3.05
C ASP A 167 -8.33 -1.02 -2.78
N PHE A 168 -8.31 -1.67 -1.63
CA PHE A 168 -7.35 -2.71 -1.24
C PHE A 168 -7.94 -4.12 -1.35
N SER A 169 -9.05 -4.29 -2.04
CA SER A 169 -9.78 -5.55 -2.06
C SER A 169 -9.06 -6.64 -2.85
N GLY A 170 -9.51 -7.86 -2.65
CA GLY A 170 -9.15 -9.01 -3.46
C GLY A 170 -10.35 -9.65 -4.11
N THR A 171 -10.08 -10.63 -4.97
CA THR A 171 -11.13 -11.27 -5.79
C THR A 171 -11.94 -12.31 -5.04
N ASP A 172 -11.41 -12.92 -3.95
CA ASP A 172 -12.11 -13.97 -3.19
C ASP A 172 -11.58 -14.19 -1.76
N ARG A 173 -12.28 -15.12 -1.03
CA ARG A 173 -11.93 -15.54 0.34
C ARG A 173 -10.57 -16.22 0.48
N ARG A 174 -9.86 -16.52 -0.60
CA ARG A 174 -8.61 -17.31 -0.58
C ARG A 174 -7.36 -16.42 -0.42
N GLY A 175 -7.53 -15.16 -0.02
CA GLY A 175 -6.44 -14.27 0.32
C GLY A 175 -6.00 -13.35 -0.82
N GLY A 176 -6.94 -13.02 -1.71
CA GLY A 176 -6.69 -12.13 -2.84
C GLY A 176 -6.70 -10.63 -2.53
N GLY A 177 -6.82 -10.18 -1.27
CA GLY A 177 -6.74 -8.77 -0.91
C GLY A 177 -5.31 -8.26 -0.76
N ALA A 178 -5.17 -6.95 -0.67
CA ALA A 178 -3.88 -6.33 -0.43
C ALA A 178 -3.22 -6.85 0.86
N ASN A 179 -1.91 -7.01 0.83
CA ASN A 179 -1.16 -7.50 1.98
C ASN A 179 -0.51 -6.34 2.73
N LEU A 180 -1.16 -5.90 3.80
CA LEU A 180 -0.73 -4.82 4.69
C LEU A 180 -0.13 -5.36 6.02
N ARG A 181 0.31 -6.61 6.02
CA ARG A 181 0.86 -7.22 7.24
C ARG A 181 2.01 -6.39 7.79
N ARG A 182 1.88 -5.99 9.09
CA ARG A 182 2.85 -5.14 9.79
C ARG A 182 3.04 -3.75 9.16
N ALA A 183 2.13 -3.31 8.31
CA ALA A 183 2.14 -1.93 7.84
C ALA A 183 1.88 -0.95 8.98
N ASN A 184 2.44 0.25 8.87
CA ASN A 184 2.19 1.32 9.82
C ASN A 184 1.16 2.30 9.23
N LEU A 185 -0.07 2.24 9.75
CA LEU A 185 -1.23 3.03 9.34
C LEU A 185 -1.72 3.97 10.46
N ARG A 186 -0.86 4.29 11.44
CA ARG A 186 -1.22 5.15 12.55
C ARG A 186 -1.71 6.52 12.09
N GLY A 187 -2.86 6.94 12.62
CA GLY A 187 -3.46 8.23 12.30
C GLY A 187 -3.92 8.38 10.85
N SER A 188 -3.92 7.30 10.05
CA SER A 188 -4.35 7.34 8.65
C SER A 188 -5.84 7.62 8.50
N ASP A 189 -6.22 8.28 7.41
CA ASP A 189 -7.61 8.50 7.03
C ASP A 189 -8.04 7.43 6.01
N MET A 190 -8.76 6.43 6.50
CA MET A 190 -9.22 5.25 5.76
C MET A 190 -10.76 5.22 5.64
N ARG A 191 -11.41 6.39 5.69
CA ARG A 191 -12.88 6.46 5.61
C ARG A 191 -13.39 5.95 4.27
N GLY A 192 -14.36 5.04 4.32
CA GLY A 192 -14.97 4.42 3.14
C GLY A 192 -14.02 3.53 2.33
N THR A 193 -12.83 3.20 2.86
CA THR A 193 -11.87 2.33 2.19
C THR A 193 -12.41 0.91 2.03
N ASN A 194 -12.22 0.31 0.87
CA ASN A 194 -12.53 -1.10 0.64
C ASN A 194 -11.31 -1.97 1.01
N LEU A 195 -11.44 -2.70 2.11
CA LEU A 195 -10.41 -3.59 2.67
C LEU A 195 -10.86 -5.07 2.66
N ARG A 196 -11.84 -5.41 1.85
CA ARG A 196 -12.36 -6.79 1.78
C ARG A 196 -11.24 -7.77 1.50
N TRP A 197 -11.16 -8.80 2.35
CA TRP A 197 -10.17 -9.89 2.27
C TRP A 197 -8.71 -9.45 2.39
N ALA A 198 -8.43 -8.18 2.71
CA ALA A 198 -7.07 -7.69 2.93
C ALA A 198 -6.43 -8.34 4.17
N ASN A 199 -5.11 -8.43 4.18
CA ASN A 199 -4.35 -8.91 5.32
C ASN A 199 -3.70 -7.74 6.08
N LEU A 200 -4.28 -7.35 7.20
CA LEU A 200 -3.79 -6.32 8.14
C LEU A 200 -3.24 -6.94 9.44
N SER A 201 -2.88 -8.23 9.43
CA SER A 201 -2.37 -8.87 10.65
C SER A 201 -1.10 -8.16 11.16
N TRP A 202 -1.07 -7.87 12.47
CA TRP A 202 0.01 -7.11 13.11
C TRP A 202 0.19 -5.67 12.59
N ALA A 203 -0.73 -5.12 11.83
CA ALA A 203 -0.66 -3.72 11.39
C ALA A 203 -0.85 -2.76 12.58
N LEU A 204 -0.23 -1.58 12.47
CA LEU A 204 -0.37 -0.50 13.43
C LEU A 204 -1.44 0.47 12.91
N LEU A 205 -2.63 0.43 13.52
CA LEU A 205 -3.82 1.20 13.13
C LEU A 205 -4.28 2.12 14.28
N ASP A 206 -3.39 2.38 15.24
CA ASP A 206 -3.72 3.25 16.36
C ASP A 206 -4.20 4.61 15.83
N GLU A 207 -5.32 5.12 16.37
CA GLU A 207 -5.94 6.39 15.96
C GLU A 207 -6.37 6.48 14.48
N ALA A 208 -6.36 5.37 13.73
CA ALA A 208 -6.81 5.36 12.34
C ALA A 208 -8.33 5.64 12.22
N LYS A 209 -8.73 6.34 11.14
CA LYS A 209 -10.12 6.69 10.87
C LYS A 209 -10.69 5.73 9.83
N LEU A 210 -11.40 4.70 10.29
CA LEU A 210 -12.02 3.62 9.50
C LEU A 210 -13.55 3.77 9.40
N ILE A 211 -14.08 5.00 9.52
CA ILE A 211 -15.51 5.25 9.50
C ILE A 211 -16.11 4.77 8.17
N GLY A 212 -17.08 3.87 8.24
CA GLY A 212 -17.76 3.31 7.07
C GLY A 212 -16.87 2.48 6.15
N ALA A 213 -15.69 2.04 6.62
CA ALA A 213 -14.82 1.15 5.85
C ALA A 213 -15.43 -0.25 5.66
N GLU A 214 -15.15 -0.88 4.52
CA GLU A 214 -15.56 -2.25 4.20
C GLU A 214 -14.46 -3.24 4.60
N LEU A 215 -14.59 -3.86 5.76
CA LEU A 215 -13.63 -4.79 6.36
C LEU A 215 -14.09 -6.26 6.29
N ILE A 216 -14.95 -6.60 5.33
CA ILE A 216 -15.53 -7.93 5.20
C ILE A 216 -14.44 -8.97 4.96
N GLY A 217 -14.35 -9.97 5.84
CA GLY A 217 -13.36 -11.04 5.75
C GLY A 217 -11.91 -10.61 5.91
N THR A 218 -11.67 -9.38 6.36
CA THR A 218 -10.32 -8.83 6.58
C THR A 218 -9.62 -9.56 7.72
N ASN A 219 -8.35 -9.87 7.55
CA ASN A 219 -7.50 -10.39 8.63
C ASN A 219 -6.88 -9.22 9.42
N LEU A 220 -7.40 -8.95 10.59
CA LEU A 220 -6.92 -7.97 11.58
C LEU A 220 -6.31 -8.66 12.81
N SER A 221 -5.96 -9.95 12.70
CA SER A 221 -5.42 -10.69 13.85
C SER A 221 -4.17 -10.01 14.42
N ARG A 222 -4.19 -9.79 15.74
CA ARG A 222 -3.11 -9.11 16.47
C ARG A 222 -2.78 -7.69 15.96
N ALA A 223 -3.68 -7.05 15.24
CA ALA A 223 -3.54 -5.65 14.84
C ALA A 223 -3.67 -4.72 16.05
N PHE A 224 -3.01 -3.57 15.98
CA PHE A 224 -3.06 -2.52 17.00
C PHE A 224 -4.05 -1.45 16.54
N LEU A 225 -5.18 -1.33 17.24
CA LEU A 225 -6.32 -0.47 16.89
C LEU A 225 -6.69 0.46 18.06
N GLU A 226 -5.73 0.75 18.95
CA GLU A 226 -5.99 1.61 20.08
C GLU A 226 -6.49 3.00 19.61
N GLY A 227 -7.65 3.41 20.16
CA GLY A 227 -8.27 4.68 19.78
C GLY A 227 -8.76 4.76 18.34
N ALA A 228 -8.72 3.66 17.57
CA ALA A 228 -9.22 3.67 16.19
C ALA A 228 -10.72 3.93 16.11
N ASN A 229 -11.14 4.60 15.03
CA ASN A 229 -12.54 4.94 14.79
C ASN A 229 -13.14 4.06 13.67
N LEU A 230 -13.88 3.03 14.07
CA LEU A 230 -14.56 2.07 13.19
C LEU A 230 -16.09 2.32 13.14
N ILE A 231 -16.55 3.53 13.41
CA ILE A 231 -17.98 3.85 13.41
C ILE A 231 -18.61 3.45 12.09
N GLY A 232 -19.67 2.62 12.15
CA GLY A 232 -20.41 2.17 10.97
C GLY A 232 -19.65 1.29 9.99
N ALA A 233 -18.45 0.82 10.33
CA ALA A 233 -17.67 -0.10 9.49
C ALA A 233 -18.35 -1.48 9.37
N ASP A 234 -18.18 -2.15 8.24
CA ASP A 234 -18.64 -3.54 8.05
C ASP A 234 -17.48 -4.52 8.26
N LEU A 235 -17.48 -5.20 9.42
CA LEU A 235 -16.47 -6.18 9.80
C LEU A 235 -16.96 -7.63 9.61
N THR A 236 -18.02 -7.86 8.83
CA THR A 236 -18.59 -9.19 8.66
C THR A 236 -17.53 -10.25 8.35
N GLY A 237 -17.42 -11.28 9.18
CA GLY A 237 -16.46 -12.37 9.02
C GLY A 237 -14.99 -11.98 9.18
N ALA A 238 -14.68 -10.78 9.67
CA ALA A 238 -13.31 -10.37 9.91
C ALA A 238 -12.66 -11.16 11.07
N ASP A 239 -11.35 -11.34 10.98
CA ASP A 239 -10.56 -11.96 12.07
C ASP A 239 -9.89 -10.87 12.90
N LEU A 240 -10.40 -10.63 14.11
CA LEU A 240 -9.85 -9.74 15.15
C LEU A 240 -9.19 -10.52 16.29
N SER A 241 -8.79 -11.77 16.04
CA SER A 241 -8.19 -12.59 17.11
C SER A 241 -6.92 -11.96 17.66
N GLY A 242 -6.87 -11.78 18.97
CA GLY A 242 -5.75 -11.14 19.66
C GLY A 242 -5.53 -9.66 19.31
N ALA A 243 -6.46 -9.00 18.63
CA ALA A 243 -6.35 -7.58 18.28
C ALA A 243 -6.49 -6.68 19.53
N PHE A 244 -5.81 -5.52 19.49
CA PHE A 244 -5.83 -4.52 20.56
C PHE A 244 -6.77 -3.37 20.15
N LEU A 245 -7.99 -3.35 20.74
CA LEU A 245 -9.06 -2.40 20.43
C LEU A 245 -9.38 -1.49 21.62
N ASP A 246 -8.44 -1.35 22.56
CA ASP A 246 -8.64 -0.49 23.72
C ASP A 246 -8.96 0.94 23.28
N ASN A 247 -9.97 1.57 23.87
CA ASN A 247 -10.46 2.90 23.52
C ASN A 247 -11.00 3.05 22.07
N ALA A 248 -11.10 1.97 21.30
CA ALA A 248 -11.63 2.03 19.93
C ALA A 248 -13.15 2.30 19.90
N SER A 249 -13.63 3.01 18.89
CA SER A 249 -15.05 3.20 18.64
C SER A 249 -15.55 2.27 17.53
N LEU A 250 -16.39 1.29 17.91
CA LEU A 250 -17.07 0.39 16.97
C LEU A 250 -18.56 0.73 16.86
N MET A 251 -18.96 1.93 17.30
CA MET A 251 -20.39 2.30 17.36
C MET A 251 -21.09 2.10 16.01
N GLY A 252 -22.19 1.35 16.00
CA GLY A 252 -23.00 1.09 14.81
C GLY A 252 -22.35 0.20 13.76
N SER A 253 -21.13 -0.36 14.01
CA SER A 253 -20.47 -1.30 13.11
C SER A 253 -21.22 -2.64 13.03
N ASN A 254 -20.97 -3.39 11.94
CA ASN A 254 -21.51 -4.73 11.75
C ASN A 254 -20.44 -5.76 12.16
N LEU A 255 -20.73 -6.57 13.20
CA LEU A 255 -19.84 -7.58 13.76
C LEU A 255 -20.32 -9.02 13.52
N ALA A 256 -21.11 -9.23 12.45
CA ALA A 256 -21.56 -10.56 12.07
C ALA A 256 -20.36 -11.50 11.84
N GLU A 257 -20.37 -12.66 12.46
CA GLU A 257 -19.37 -13.70 12.30
C GLU A 257 -17.91 -13.28 12.61
N VAL A 258 -17.70 -12.13 13.26
CA VAL A 258 -16.34 -11.65 13.63
C VAL A 258 -15.70 -12.60 14.63
N ASN A 259 -14.44 -12.95 14.40
CA ASN A 259 -13.64 -13.68 15.38
C ASN A 259 -12.98 -12.72 16.37
N LEU A 260 -13.44 -12.70 17.63
CA LEU A 260 -12.91 -11.85 18.70
C LEU A 260 -12.05 -12.66 19.71
N GLN A 261 -11.62 -13.87 19.38
CA GLN A 261 -10.86 -14.70 20.33
C GLN A 261 -9.60 -14.00 20.82
N GLY A 262 -9.51 -13.79 22.13
CA GLY A 262 -8.34 -13.17 22.75
C GLY A 262 -8.19 -11.66 22.46
N ALA A 263 -9.17 -11.01 21.85
CA ALA A 263 -9.14 -9.57 21.64
C ALA A 263 -9.20 -8.76 22.94
N PHE A 264 -8.65 -7.56 22.94
CA PHE A 264 -8.69 -6.61 24.05
C PHE A 264 -9.61 -5.45 23.69
N LEU A 265 -10.63 -5.19 24.53
CA LEU A 265 -11.70 -4.23 24.26
C LEU A 265 -11.91 -3.25 25.44
N ARG A 266 -10.86 -2.96 26.22
CA ARG A 266 -10.98 -2.04 27.36
C ARG A 266 -11.41 -0.65 26.87
N TRP A 267 -12.42 -0.09 27.55
CA TRP A 267 -12.92 1.25 27.27
C TRP A 267 -13.41 1.47 25.82
N SER A 268 -13.61 0.38 25.05
CA SER A 268 -14.14 0.47 23.70
C SER A 268 -15.64 0.82 23.69
N ASN A 269 -16.06 1.53 22.62
CA ASN A 269 -17.47 1.84 22.43
C ASN A 269 -18.10 0.83 21.46
N LEU A 270 -18.93 -0.06 22.01
CA LEU A 270 -19.69 -1.11 21.30
C LEU A 270 -21.20 -0.79 21.23
N ARG A 271 -21.60 0.47 21.43
CA ARG A 271 -23.01 0.85 21.35
C ARG A 271 -23.52 0.74 19.91
N ARG A 272 -24.76 0.28 19.79
CA ARG A 272 -25.45 0.11 18.49
C ARG A 272 -24.74 -0.80 17.51
N VAL A 273 -23.80 -1.63 17.98
CA VAL A 273 -23.18 -2.66 17.13
C VAL A 273 -24.25 -3.64 16.65
N LYS A 274 -24.09 -4.09 15.40
CA LYS A 274 -25.03 -5.02 14.77
C LYS A 274 -24.43 -6.43 14.82
N ASN A 275 -25.30 -7.44 15.03
CA ASN A 275 -24.98 -8.85 14.91
C ASN A 275 -23.83 -9.35 15.86
N LEU A 276 -23.64 -8.67 16.99
CA LEU A 276 -22.71 -9.11 18.03
C LEU A 276 -23.41 -10.02 19.04
N SER A 277 -22.88 -11.20 19.24
CA SER A 277 -23.41 -12.21 20.17
C SER A 277 -22.61 -12.31 21.46
N VAL A 278 -23.26 -12.75 22.56
CA VAL A 278 -22.59 -13.08 23.84
C VAL A 278 -21.50 -14.13 23.63
N LYS A 279 -21.73 -15.12 22.74
CA LYS A 279 -20.73 -16.15 22.38
C LYS A 279 -19.44 -15.55 21.79
N GLN A 280 -19.52 -14.47 21.04
CA GLN A 280 -18.32 -13.76 20.55
C GLN A 280 -17.65 -13.02 21.70
N LEU A 281 -18.39 -12.32 22.53
CA LEU A 281 -17.88 -11.58 23.69
C LEU A 281 -17.27 -12.48 24.77
N SER A 282 -17.76 -13.70 24.97
CA SER A 282 -17.17 -14.64 25.93
C SER A 282 -15.76 -15.12 25.56
N LYS A 283 -15.30 -14.84 24.33
CA LYS A 283 -13.97 -15.21 23.85
C LYS A 283 -12.92 -14.11 23.96
N VAL A 284 -13.32 -12.88 24.31
CA VAL A 284 -12.39 -11.75 24.43
C VAL A 284 -11.55 -11.86 25.71
N THR A 285 -10.37 -11.27 25.71
CA THR A 285 -9.51 -11.22 26.89
C THR A 285 -10.08 -10.30 27.95
N THR A 286 -10.67 -9.18 27.55
CA THR A 286 -11.23 -8.19 28.49
C THR A 286 -12.25 -7.28 27.82
N LEU A 287 -13.30 -6.95 28.60
CA LEU A 287 -14.34 -5.94 28.28
C LEU A 287 -14.35 -4.83 29.34
N TYR A 288 -13.30 -4.71 30.15
CA TYR A 288 -13.30 -3.75 31.25
C TYR A 288 -13.56 -2.32 30.75
N GLY A 289 -14.61 -1.68 31.28
CA GLY A 289 -15.00 -0.33 30.89
C GLY A 289 -15.62 -0.20 29.51
N ALA A 290 -15.84 -1.30 28.78
CA ALA A 290 -16.49 -1.24 27.47
C ALA A 290 -17.94 -0.75 27.57
N GLU A 291 -18.34 0.09 26.62
CA GLU A 291 -19.70 0.60 26.53
C GLU A 291 -20.56 -0.33 25.66
N LEU A 292 -21.55 -0.97 26.27
CA LEU A 292 -22.52 -1.85 25.61
C LEU A 292 -23.91 -1.25 25.67
N ASP A 293 -24.76 -1.61 24.71
CA ASP A 293 -26.21 -1.37 24.84
C ASP A 293 -26.76 -2.17 26.04
N GLU A 294 -27.80 -1.65 26.68
CA GLU A 294 -28.36 -2.23 27.89
C GLU A 294 -28.79 -3.70 27.73
N GLU A 295 -29.38 -4.03 26.59
CA GLU A 295 -29.82 -5.40 26.29
C GLU A 295 -28.64 -6.38 26.23
N LEU A 296 -27.55 -5.99 25.54
CA LEU A 296 -26.35 -6.81 25.40
C LEU A 296 -25.61 -6.93 26.73
N ARG A 297 -25.54 -5.84 27.52
CA ARG A 297 -24.95 -5.84 28.87
C ARG A 297 -25.63 -6.86 29.78
N LYS A 298 -26.97 -6.83 29.85
CA LYS A 298 -27.74 -7.81 30.67
C LYS A 298 -27.42 -9.23 30.27
N LYS A 299 -27.39 -9.54 28.97
CA LYS A 299 -27.06 -10.89 28.49
C LYS A 299 -25.62 -11.32 28.82
N VAL A 300 -24.66 -10.40 28.87
CA VAL A 300 -23.28 -10.70 29.28
C VAL A 300 -23.19 -10.96 30.75
N GLU A 301 -23.87 -10.15 31.60
CA GLU A 301 -23.92 -10.31 33.07
C GLU A 301 -24.58 -11.64 33.50
N GLU A 302 -25.48 -12.20 32.68
CA GLU A 302 -26.11 -13.51 32.92
C GLU A 302 -25.20 -14.71 32.66
N VAL A 303 -24.09 -14.54 31.94
CA VAL A 303 -23.20 -15.63 31.48
C VAL A 303 -21.84 -15.61 32.19
N VAL A 304 -21.47 -14.50 32.81
CA VAL A 304 -20.23 -14.31 33.57
C VAL A 304 -20.52 -14.41 35.07
#